data_0eea0de6884b505664fa53b5b88f8693
#
_entry.id   0eea0de6884b505664fa53b5b88f8693
#
_cell.length_a   1.000
_cell.length_b   1.000
_cell.length_c   1.000
_cell.angle_alpha   90.00
_cell.angle_beta   90.00
_cell.angle_gamma   90.00
#
_symmetry.space_group_name_H-M   'P 1'
#
loop_
_entity.id
_entity.type
_entity.pdbx_description
1 polymer ?
#
loop_
_entity_poly.entity_id
_entity_poly.type
_entity_poly.pdbx_seq_one_letter_code
_entity_poly.pdbx_strand_id
1 'polypeptide(L)'
;MRHRFMLRAPVLWRPVAADPQTRPPMPEDADALGALLLAAYRGTPDDEGESPADARRIVRELFAGAAGPMMWAVSEVTEREGRLVSALLVTLWQDLPLVAQLVTAPDCQRQGLARAALVRCINRLAAGDEPELRLVVTQGNHRAEALYESLGFVPLPQPPFTTA
;
A
#
# COMPACT_ATOMS: atom_id res chain seq x y z
N MET A 1 -6.46 10.80 18.99
CA MET A 1 -5.20 10.07 18.73
C MET A 1 -5.53 8.81 17.96
N ARG A 2 -4.96 8.64 16.76
CA ARG A 2 -5.23 7.46 15.93
C ARG A 2 -4.23 6.38 16.30
N HIS A 3 -4.74 5.22 16.69
CA HIS A 3 -3.90 4.06 16.93
C HIS A 3 -3.61 3.34 15.61
N ARG A 4 -2.34 3.07 15.36
CA ARG A 4 -1.88 2.31 14.21
C ARG A 4 -1.19 1.04 14.70
N PHE A 5 -1.43 -0.05 14.00
CA PHE A 5 -0.84 -1.34 14.31
C PHE A 5 -0.01 -1.82 13.13
N MET A 6 1.14 -2.39 13.44
CA MET A 6 1.91 -3.09 12.42
C MET A 6 1.43 -4.53 12.33
N LEU A 7 1.15 -4.96 11.13
CA LEU A 7 0.79 -6.34 10.79
C LEU A 7 1.90 -6.96 9.95
N ARG A 8 1.99 -8.29 9.99
CA ARG A 8 2.86 -9.08 9.12
C ARG A 8 2.15 -10.30 8.58
N ALA A 9 2.53 -10.73 7.38
CA ALA A 9 2.16 -12.02 6.84
C ALA A 9 3.39 -12.74 6.31
N PRO A 10 3.45 -14.07 6.41
CA PRO A 10 4.49 -14.83 5.72
C PRO A 10 4.32 -14.69 4.22
N VAL A 11 5.45 -14.63 3.51
CA VAL A 11 5.45 -14.55 2.05
C VAL A 11 5.27 -15.95 1.49
N LEU A 12 4.02 -16.26 1.11
CA LEU A 12 3.61 -17.54 0.53
C LEU A 12 2.93 -17.29 -0.81
N TRP A 13 3.38 -17.99 -1.85
CA TRP A 13 2.80 -17.87 -3.18
C TRP A 13 1.30 -18.24 -3.18
N ARG A 14 0.50 -17.45 -3.90
CA ARG A 14 -0.94 -17.67 -4.08
C ARG A 14 -1.31 -17.45 -5.54
N PRO A 15 -2.29 -18.20 -6.08
CA PRO A 15 -2.78 -17.93 -7.43
C PRO A 15 -3.45 -16.56 -7.51
N VAL A 16 -3.16 -15.83 -8.57
CA VAL A 16 -3.77 -14.54 -8.89
C VAL A 16 -3.70 -14.30 -10.39
N ALA A 17 -4.74 -13.66 -10.94
CA ALA A 17 -4.74 -13.28 -12.34
C ALA A 17 -3.73 -12.15 -12.60
N ALA A 18 -3.06 -12.21 -13.73
CA ALA A 18 -2.33 -11.08 -14.26
C ALA A 18 -3.30 -9.99 -14.69
N ASP A 19 -2.91 -8.74 -14.51
CA ASP A 19 -3.67 -7.59 -15.00
C ASP A 19 -2.76 -6.79 -15.93
N PRO A 20 -3.05 -6.74 -17.24
CA PRO A 20 -2.20 -6.02 -18.20
C PRO A 20 -2.23 -4.50 -18.02
N GLN A 21 -3.13 -3.97 -17.21
CA GLN A 21 -3.21 -2.55 -16.87
C GLN A 21 -2.34 -2.18 -15.66
N THR A 22 -1.67 -3.16 -15.05
CA THR A 22 -0.70 -2.91 -13.97
C THR A 22 0.71 -2.77 -14.52
N ARG A 23 1.48 -1.93 -13.87
CA ARG A 23 2.90 -1.74 -14.14
C ARG A 23 3.63 -1.29 -12.87
N PRO A 24 4.97 -1.36 -12.82
CA PRO A 24 5.72 -0.71 -11.76
C PRO A 24 5.47 0.81 -11.76
N PRO A 25 5.45 1.46 -10.60
CA PRO A 25 5.40 2.93 -10.54
C PRO A 25 6.71 3.53 -11.07
N MET A 26 6.63 4.77 -11.50
CA MET A 26 7.76 5.57 -11.95
C MET A 26 7.80 6.89 -11.18
N PRO A 27 8.96 7.55 -11.07
CA PRO A 27 9.05 8.86 -10.40
C PRO A 27 8.06 9.91 -10.96
N GLU A 28 7.75 9.84 -12.24
CA GLU A 28 6.81 10.73 -12.94
C GLU A 28 5.35 10.54 -12.48
N ASP A 29 5.05 9.42 -11.83
CA ASP A 29 3.70 9.15 -11.31
C ASP A 29 3.37 9.94 -10.03
N ALA A 30 4.32 10.67 -9.45
CA ALA A 30 4.17 11.28 -8.13
C ALA A 30 2.94 12.17 -7.99
N ASP A 31 2.64 13.00 -8.99
CA ASP A 31 1.49 13.90 -8.93
C ASP A 31 0.15 13.15 -9.08
N ALA A 32 0.09 12.19 -10.00
CA ALA A 32 -1.09 11.34 -10.17
C ALA A 32 -1.34 10.44 -8.94
N LEU A 33 -0.28 9.93 -8.33
CA LEU A 33 -0.35 9.16 -7.08
C LEU A 33 -0.81 10.04 -5.91
N GLY A 34 -0.35 11.28 -5.83
CA GLY A 34 -0.83 12.23 -4.83
C GLY A 34 -2.34 12.48 -4.95
N ALA A 35 -2.85 12.66 -6.15
CA ALA A 35 -4.28 12.82 -6.40
C ALA A 35 -5.08 11.56 -6.03
N LEU A 36 -4.57 10.37 -6.37
CA LEU A 36 -5.18 9.11 -6.01
C LEU A 36 -5.22 8.90 -4.49
N LEU A 37 -4.12 9.18 -3.82
CA LEU A 37 -3.99 9.09 -2.36
C LEU A 37 -5.04 9.96 -1.66
N LEU A 38 -5.12 11.22 -2.08
CA LEU A 38 -6.08 12.18 -1.54
C LEU A 38 -7.52 11.72 -1.70
N ALA A 39 -7.88 11.27 -2.92
CA ALA A 39 -9.22 10.78 -3.21
C ALA A 39 -9.56 9.52 -2.40
N ALA A 40 -8.62 8.60 -2.24
CA ALA A 40 -8.81 7.35 -1.54
C ALA A 40 -8.97 7.54 -0.02
N TYR A 41 -8.26 8.49 0.58
CA TYR A 41 -8.28 8.72 2.03
C TYR A 41 -9.40 9.62 2.50
N ARG A 42 -9.94 10.47 1.63
CA ARG A 42 -10.99 11.42 1.99
C ARG A 42 -12.19 10.71 2.61
N GLY A 43 -12.56 11.11 3.84
CA GLY A 43 -13.68 10.55 4.57
C GLY A 43 -13.43 9.17 5.21
N THR A 44 -12.19 8.68 5.20
CA THR A 44 -11.79 7.42 5.87
C THR A 44 -11.08 7.71 7.19
N PRO A 45 -10.80 6.68 8.02
CA PRO A 45 -9.96 6.84 9.21
C PRO A 45 -8.55 7.36 8.94
N ASP A 46 -8.06 7.25 7.70
CA ASP A 46 -6.74 7.73 7.28
C ASP A 46 -6.75 9.18 6.79
N ASP A 47 -7.93 9.81 6.70
CA ASP A 47 -8.06 11.23 6.32
C ASP A 47 -7.54 12.13 7.45
N GLU A 48 -6.45 12.81 7.21
CA GLU A 48 -5.84 13.78 8.14
C GLU A 48 -6.07 15.24 7.69
N GLY A 49 -6.92 15.44 6.70
CA GLY A 49 -7.24 16.76 6.15
C GLY A 49 -6.19 17.30 5.20
N GLU A 50 -5.43 16.41 4.55
CA GLU A 50 -4.38 16.80 3.60
C GLU A 50 -4.93 17.62 2.44
N SER A 51 -4.16 18.63 2.06
CA SER A 51 -4.37 19.35 0.81
C SER A 51 -3.80 18.54 -0.39
N PRO A 52 -4.17 18.91 -1.64
CA PRO A 52 -3.53 18.31 -2.81
C PRO A 52 -1.99 18.46 -2.80
N ALA A 53 -1.47 19.58 -2.30
CA ALA A 53 -0.03 19.80 -2.17
C ALA A 53 0.60 18.86 -1.15
N ASP A 54 -0.06 18.64 -0.01
CA ASP A 54 0.40 17.68 1.01
C ASP A 54 0.45 16.27 0.46
N ALA A 55 -0.58 15.84 -0.25
CA ALA A 55 -0.64 14.50 -0.84
C ALA A 55 0.51 14.27 -1.83
N ARG A 56 0.79 15.26 -2.70
CA ARG A 56 1.95 15.19 -3.61
C ARG A 56 3.27 15.15 -2.87
N ARG A 57 3.41 15.93 -1.81
CA ARG A 57 4.61 15.94 -0.97
C ARG A 57 4.83 14.58 -0.31
N ILE A 58 3.79 13.97 0.24
CA ILE A 58 3.86 12.63 0.84
C ILE A 58 4.44 11.61 -0.15
N VAL A 59 3.93 11.60 -1.38
CA VAL A 59 4.44 10.66 -2.41
C VAL A 59 5.89 10.95 -2.77
N ARG A 60 6.26 12.22 -2.95
CA ARG A 60 7.65 12.60 -3.28
C ARG A 60 8.62 12.24 -2.16
N GLU A 61 8.25 12.47 -0.91
CA GLU A 61 9.06 12.08 0.25
C GLU A 61 9.20 10.56 0.34
N LEU A 62 8.13 9.81 0.07
CA LEU A 62 8.18 8.36 0.01
C LEU A 62 9.16 7.88 -1.08
N PHE A 63 9.07 8.44 -2.29
CA PHE A 63 9.98 8.11 -3.39
C PHE A 63 11.43 8.50 -3.08
N ALA A 64 11.64 9.53 -2.27
CA ALA A 64 12.97 9.95 -1.81
C ALA A 64 13.52 9.12 -0.64
N GLY A 65 12.76 8.14 -0.12
CA GLY A 65 13.24 7.22 0.90
C GLY A 65 12.79 7.54 2.33
N ALA A 66 11.76 8.36 2.53
CA ALA A 66 11.26 8.71 3.87
C ALA A 66 10.84 7.49 4.71
N ALA A 67 10.42 6.40 4.08
CA ALA A 67 10.10 5.13 4.73
C ALA A 67 11.03 3.99 4.25
N GLY A 68 12.28 4.30 3.98
CA GLY A 68 13.25 3.39 3.38
C GLY A 68 13.24 3.42 1.84
N PRO A 69 14.22 2.77 1.21
CA PRO A 69 14.30 2.72 -0.25
C PRO A 69 13.04 2.11 -0.88
N MET A 70 12.59 2.68 -1.99
CA MET A 70 11.49 2.11 -2.75
C MET A 70 11.87 0.74 -3.34
N MET A 71 10.98 -0.21 -3.19
CA MET A 71 11.04 -1.52 -3.86
C MET A 71 10.19 -1.46 -5.14
N TRP A 72 10.71 -0.78 -6.17
CA TRP A 72 9.99 -0.49 -7.41
C TRP A 72 9.46 -1.75 -8.11
N ALA A 73 10.25 -2.83 -8.12
CA ALA A 73 9.92 -4.05 -8.84
C ALA A 73 8.76 -4.85 -8.21
N VAL A 74 8.48 -4.65 -6.92
CA VAL A 74 7.38 -5.32 -6.22
C VAL A 74 6.20 -4.39 -5.94
N SER A 75 6.37 -3.10 -6.22
CA SER A 75 5.31 -2.10 -6.21
C SER A 75 4.55 -2.12 -7.54
N GLU A 76 3.29 -1.69 -7.52
CA GLU A 76 2.52 -1.58 -8.76
C GLU A 76 1.51 -0.43 -8.72
N VAL A 77 1.21 0.08 -9.89
CA VAL A 77 0.08 0.97 -10.15
C VAL A 77 -0.81 0.35 -11.22
N THR A 78 -2.11 0.59 -11.12
CA THR A 78 -3.08 0.17 -12.13
C THR A 78 -3.62 1.41 -12.82
N GLU A 79 -3.51 1.44 -14.15
CA GLU A 79 -3.97 2.55 -14.98
C GLU A 79 -5.15 2.10 -15.83
N ARG A 80 -6.23 2.85 -15.79
CA ARG A 80 -7.43 2.65 -16.60
C ARG A 80 -7.87 3.97 -17.20
N GLU A 81 -8.09 3.98 -18.50
CA GLU A 81 -8.55 5.18 -19.22
C GLU A 81 -7.67 6.41 -18.95
N GLY A 82 -6.34 6.22 -18.93
CA GLY A 82 -5.37 7.29 -18.71
C GLY A 82 -5.28 7.80 -17.28
N ARG A 83 -5.89 7.12 -16.31
CA ARG A 83 -5.94 7.50 -14.89
C ARG A 83 -5.42 6.38 -14.00
N LEU A 84 -4.65 6.72 -12.98
CA LEU A 84 -4.29 5.77 -11.94
C LEU A 84 -5.50 5.51 -11.03
N VAL A 85 -5.89 4.24 -10.91
CA VAL A 85 -7.07 3.82 -10.13
C VAL A 85 -6.71 2.99 -8.89
N SER A 86 -5.50 2.45 -8.83
CA SER A 86 -5.01 1.69 -7.68
C SER A 86 -3.49 1.79 -7.61
N ALA A 87 -2.94 1.75 -6.41
CA ALA A 87 -1.50 1.74 -6.19
C ALA A 87 -1.14 0.93 -4.95
N LEU A 88 -0.06 0.17 -5.07
CA LEU A 88 0.62 -0.51 -3.98
C LEU A 88 2.08 -0.07 -4.01
N LEU A 89 2.50 0.69 -3.01
CA LEU A 89 3.87 1.20 -2.89
C LEU A 89 4.56 0.49 -1.72
N VAL A 90 5.66 -0.17 -2.01
CA VAL A 90 6.43 -0.97 -1.06
C VAL A 90 7.81 -0.39 -0.90
N THR A 91 8.27 -0.30 0.34
CA THR A 91 9.62 0.14 0.69
C THR A 91 10.35 -0.95 1.46
N LEU A 92 11.67 -0.84 1.52
CA LEU A 92 12.49 -1.67 2.40
C LEU A 92 12.68 -0.90 3.72
N TRP A 93 11.94 -1.30 4.75
CA TRP A 93 11.98 -0.68 6.08
C TRP A 93 12.53 -1.64 7.10
N GLN A 94 13.63 -1.27 7.78
CA GLN A 94 14.31 -2.14 8.75
C GLN A 94 14.62 -3.53 8.18
N ASP A 95 15.14 -3.54 6.95
CA ASP A 95 15.53 -4.74 6.19
C ASP A 95 14.38 -5.67 5.80
N LEU A 96 13.13 -5.22 5.90
CA LEU A 96 11.95 -5.99 5.51
C LEU A 96 11.02 -5.18 4.60
N PRO A 97 10.36 -5.85 3.66
CA PRO A 97 9.35 -5.18 2.82
C PRO A 97 8.19 -4.63 3.66
N LEU A 98 7.88 -3.37 3.44
CA LEU A 98 6.77 -2.65 4.07
C LEU A 98 5.85 -2.07 3.01
N VAL A 99 4.56 -2.40 3.07
CA VAL A 99 3.53 -1.69 2.30
C VAL A 99 3.40 -0.30 2.91
N ALA A 100 3.94 0.70 2.23
CA ALA A 100 3.89 2.08 2.67
C ALA A 100 2.56 2.75 2.27
N GLN A 101 2.01 2.37 1.11
CA GLN A 101 0.72 2.85 0.62
C GLN A 101 -0.01 1.75 -0.13
N LEU A 102 -1.30 1.61 0.14
CA LEU A 102 -2.22 0.76 -0.60
C LEU A 102 -3.54 1.52 -0.75
N VAL A 103 -3.84 1.97 -1.95
CA VAL A 103 -4.98 2.84 -2.23
C VAL A 103 -5.71 2.42 -3.50
N THR A 104 -7.03 2.61 -3.50
CA THR A 104 -7.90 2.39 -4.65
C THR A 104 -8.84 3.56 -4.78
N ALA A 105 -8.99 4.08 -6.00
CA ALA A 105 -9.93 5.16 -6.28
C ALA A 105 -11.35 4.79 -5.80
N PRO A 106 -12.10 5.74 -5.20
CA PRO A 106 -13.42 5.45 -4.64
C PRO A 106 -14.40 4.78 -5.62
N ASP A 107 -14.37 5.16 -6.89
CA ASP A 107 -15.22 4.61 -7.95
C ASP A 107 -14.77 3.24 -8.47
N CYS A 108 -13.58 2.79 -8.06
CA CYS A 108 -13.01 1.49 -8.45
C CYS A 108 -12.90 0.51 -7.28
N GLN A 109 -13.49 0.82 -6.14
CA GLN A 109 -13.50 -0.05 -4.97
C GLN A 109 -14.44 -1.25 -5.16
N ARG A 110 -14.26 -2.30 -4.32
CA ARG A 110 -15.04 -3.55 -4.34
C ARG A 110 -14.90 -4.36 -5.64
N GLN A 111 -13.80 -4.17 -6.36
CA GLN A 111 -13.45 -4.94 -7.56
C GLN A 111 -12.29 -5.91 -7.32
N GLY A 112 -11.82 -6.03 -6.08
CA GLY A 112 -10.70 -6.90 -5.73
C GLY A 112 -9.32 -6.38 -6.14
N LEU A 113 -9.18 -5.10 -6.51
CA LEU A 113 -7.91 -4.53 -6.97
C LEU A 113 -6.84 -4.55 -5.89
N ALA A 114 -7.15 -4.12 -4.68
CA ALA A 114 -6.21 -4.11 -3.57
C ALA A 114 -5.74 -5.51 -3.19
N ARG A 115 -6.67 -6.48 -3.12
CA ARG A 115 -6.35 -7.89 -2.84
C ARG A 115 -5.44 -8.47 -3.91
N ALA A 116 -5.76 -8.28 -5.18
CA ALA A 116 -4.96 -8.79 -6.29
C ALA A 116 -3.56 -8.16 -6.30
N ALA A 117 -3.44 -6.86 -6.05
CA ALA A 117 -2.17 -6.17 -5.94
C ALA A 117 -1.30 -6.74 -4.82
N LEU A 118 -1.87 -6.96 -3.63
CA LEU A 118 -1.16 -7.57 -2.51
C LEU A 118 -0.68 -8.98 -2.83
N VAL A 119 -1.52 -9.81 -3.44
CA VAL A 119 -1.14 -11.18 -3.82
C VAL A 119 -0.02 -11.17 -4.85
N ARG A 120 -0.10 -10.33 -5.87
CA ARG A 120 0.98 -10.20 -6.86
C ARG A 120 2.29 -9.73 -6.22
N CYS A 121 2.22 -8.78 -5.29
CA CYS A 121 3.37 -8.32 -4.53
C CYS A 121 3.99 -9.47 -3.72
N ILE A 122 3.18 -10.20 -2.96
CA ILE A 122 3.63 -11.36 -2.17
C ILE A 122 4.32 -12.39 -3.07
N ASN A 123 3.75 -12.67 -4.25
CA ASN A 123 4.33 -13.63 -5.18
C ASN A 123 5.70 -13.17 -5.72
N ARG A 124 5.86 -11.87 -6.00
CA ARG A 124 7.16 -11.29 -6.41
C ARG A 124 8.18 -11.38 -5.28
N LEU A 125 7.75 -11.10 -4.05
CA LEU A 125 8.61 -11.24 -2.86
C LEU A 125 9.02 -12.69 -2.61
N ALA A 126 8.11 -13.65 -2.82
CA ALA A 126 8.40 -15.07 -2.70
C ALA A 126 9.50 -15.51 -3.70
N ALA A 127 9.47 -14.97 -4.92
CA ALA A 127 10.51 -15.23 -5.92
C ALA A 127 11.88 -14.66 -5.52
N GLY A 128 11.93 -13.65 -4.66
CA GLY A 128 13.13 -13.03 -4.12
C GLY A 128 13.56 -13.52 -2.74
N ASP A 129 12.96 -14.61 -2.25
CA ASP A 129 13.25 -15.23 -0.95
C ASP A 129 13.00 -14.30 0.27
N GLU A 130 12.12 -13.31 0.15
CA GLU A 130 11.72 -12.48 1.29
C GLU A 130 10.83 -13.28 2.25
N PRO A 131 11.11 -13.22 3.58
CA PRO A 131 10.39 -14.07 4.52
C PRO A 131 8.99 -13.60 4.87
N GLU A 132 8.78 -12.28 4.91
CA GLU A 132 7.52 -11.67 5.33
C GLU A 132 7.26 -10.32 4.66
N LEU A 133 6.00 -9.94 4.59
CA LEU A 133 5.55 -8.61 4.20
C LEU A 133 4.89 -7.94 5.39
N ARG A 134 5.24 -6.69 5.64
CA ARG A 134 4.67 -5.86 6.72
C ARG A 134 3.81 -4.76 6.17
N LEU A 135 2.88 -4.30 6.97
CA LEU A 135 2.08 -3.10 6.71
C LEU A 135 1.62 -2.49 8.03
N VAL A 136 1.13 -1.25 7.95
CA VAL A 136 0.53 -0.54 9.07
C VAL A 136 -0.95 -0.31 8.76
N VAL A 137 -1.82 -0.61 9.71
CA VAL A 137 -3.26 -0.37 9.60
C VAL A 137 -3.71 0.59 10.71
N THR A 138 -4.57 1.53 10.36
CA THR A 138 -5.23 2.41 11.33
C THR A 138 -6.39 1.67 11.97
N GLN A 139 -6.44 1.67 13.29
CA GLN A 139 -7.54 1.06 14.05
C GLN A 139 -8.90 1.64 13.62
N GLY A 140 -9.86 0.78 13.40
CA GLY A 140 -11.21 1.17 12.95
C GLY A 140 -11.37 1.22 11.44
N ASN A 141 -10.31 0.99 10.67
CA ASN A 141 -10.40 0.76 9.23
C ASN A 141 -10.80 -0.69 8.96
N HIS A 142 -12.03 -1.05 9.32
CA HIS A 142 -12.53 -2.43 9.30
C HIS A 142 -12.44 -3.10 7.94
N ARG A 143 -12.56 -2.32 6.87
CA ARG A 143 -12.43 -2.85 5.51
C ARG A 143 -11.00 -3.29 5.21
N ALA A 144 -10.03 -2.47 5.56
CA ALA A 144 -8.61 -2.81 5.42
C ALA A 144 -8.24 -3.98 6.35
N GLU A 145 -8.68 -3.94 7.60
CA GLU A 145 -8.46 -5.01 8.58
C GLU A 145 -8.96 -6.37 8.05
N ALA A 146 -10.18 -6.42 7.51
CA ALA A 146 -10.76 -7.64 6.94
C ALA A 146 -9.97 -8.16 5.73
N LEU A 147 -9.52 -7.27 4.85
CA LEU A 147 -8.67 -7.64 3.71
C LEU A 147 -7.37 -8.27 4.18
N TYR A 148 -6.69 -7.63 5.12
CA TYR A 148 -5.39 -8.09 5.61
C TYR A 148 -5.52 -9.42 6.36
N GLU A 149 -6.52 -9.56 7.20
CA GLU A 149 -6.81 -10.82 7.89
C GLU A 149 -7.06 -11.97 6.89
N SER A 150 -7.80 -11.71 5.82
CA SER A 150 -8.07 -12.70 4.77
C SER A 150 -6.82 -13.18 4.04
N LEU A 151 -5.73 -12.40 4.09
CA LEU A 151 -4.44 -12.72 3.49
C LEU A 151 -3.42 -13.24 4.51
N GLY A 152 -3.84 -13.50 5.74
CA GLY A 152 -2.99 -14.08 6.78
C GLY A 152 -2.13 -13.08 7.53
N PHE A 153 -2.41 -11.77 7.40
CA PHE A 153 -1.75 -10.77 8.21
C PHE A 153 -2.19 -10.86 9.67
N VAL A 154 -1.23 -10.83 10.57
CA VAL A 154 -1.44 -10.86 12.02
C VAL A 154 -0.66 -9.73 12.69
N PRO A 155 -1.14 -9.22 13.84
CA PRO A 155 -0.42 -8.19 14.57
C PRO A 155 0.98 -8.66 15.00
N LEU A 156 1.95 -7.76 14.94
CA LEU A 156 3.23 -7.95 15.58
C LEU A 156 3.07 -7.86 17.10
N PRO A 157 3.84 -8.65 17.88
CA PRO A 157 3.80 -8.59 19.34
C PRO A 157 4.56 -7.37 19.89
N GLN A 158 4.25 -6.18 19.38
CA GLN A 158 4.86 -4.90 19.79
C GLN A 158 3.77 -3.87 20.08
N PRO A 159 4.06 -2.88 20.95
CA PRO A 159 3.09 -1.84 21.27
C PRO A 159 2.74 -1.04 20.01
N PRO A 160 1.54 -0.47 19.97
CA PRO A 160 1.11 0.39 18.85
C PRO A 160 2.06 1.57 18.70
N PHE A 161 2.34 1.97 17.45
CA PHE A 161 3.07 3.20 17.18
C PHE A 161 2.23 4.38 17.66
N THR A 162 2.72 5.03 18.68
CA THR A 162 2.19 6.34 19.06
C THR A 162 2.91 7.37 18.20
N THR A 163 2.23 7.87 17.16
CA THR A 163 2.73 9.08 16.48
C THR A 163 2.55 10.23 17.45
N ALA A 164 3.66 10.81 17.86
CA ALA A 164 3.69 12.07 18.60
C ALA A 164 3.19 13.22 17.71
#